data_f8a31ec8087e3fb36e200092577e6b4b
#
_entry.id   f8a31ec8087e3fb36e200092577e6b4b
#
_cell.length_a   1.000
_cell.length_b   1.000
_cell.length_c   1.000
_cell.angle_alpha   90.00
_cell.angle_beta   90.00
_cell.angle_gamma   90.00
#
_symmetry.space_group_name_H-M   'P 1'
#
loop_
_entity.id
_entity.type
_entity.pdbx_description
1 polymer ?
#
loop_
_entity_poly.entity_id
_entity_poly.type
_entity_poly.pdbx_seq_one_letter_code
_entity_poly.pdbx_strand_id
1 'polypeptide(L)'
;GEANELFHRLPSRDVVSWNALITGYAKYEYEEEVLNYFEQMKLEGISPDVITYSCSVKACGSIGLIDKGRDIHVEIERKGLVDTVICNALVTMYSRCGLLAKAQEVFENIQEQGIVSWNAMIAGYVGHDRGTDALNCLKQMQLEGVSPNTITFVCCLKACGNMRSENEGKKIHCEVIRKGLLVSSSVLGAALVDMYAKAGLLIEAQGFFDNLPCKGLASWNALISGYAECECGEFALACFDKMQEEGVTPDAVTLACSLKACGHIGDMEKGSEIHLEIEKNGLMERDIVVGNALLDMYAKCGSIAKACEVFKQLPLRNVVAWSTLIACYAKHERAEDALTCFEDMKLNGVSPDAITFACSLKACTCIGTLSKGVEIHCEIEKTGLLEKDSALVDMYAKCGHLSKAEGLFHSLPNRDVVSWNALLAGYIKYERDEAVLTSFEKMQVEGITPDSVTLAYVLKACGSIGASEKGTKIHDEIDGKILLQQGLT
;
A
#
# COMPACT_ATOMS: atom_id res chain seq x y z
N GLY A 1 14.72 -10.00 30.85
CA GLY A 1 16.13 -10.15 31.11
C GLY A 1 16.54 -9.63 32.48
N GLU A 2 17.80 -9.30 32.66
CA GLU A 2 18.44 -8.90 33.92
C GLU A 2 17.69 -7.78 34.67
N ALA A 3 17.18 -6.78 33.98
CA ALA A 3 16.41 -5.68 34.60
C ALA A 3 15.17 -6.17 35.33
N ASN A 4 14.46 -7.15 34.78
CA ASN A 4 13.28 -7.76 35.40
C ASN A 4 13.66 -8.58 36.64
N GLU A 5 14.77 -9.36 36.58
CA GLU A 5 15.25 -10.11 37.72
C GLU A 5 15.69 -9.19 38.88
N LEU A 6 16.38 -8.09 38.56
CA LEU A 6 16.76 -7.09 39.55
C LEU A 6 15.54 -6.43 40.17
N PHE A 7 14.52 -6.10 39.37
CA PHE A 7 13.27 -5.52 39.87
C PHE A 7 12.54 -6.43 40.82
N HIS A 8 12.48 -7.74 40.54
CA HIS A 8 11.83 -8.72 41.46
C HIS A 8 12.61 -8.97 42.73
N ARG A 9 13.91 -8.65 42.78
CA ARG A 9 14.75 -8.76 44.00
C ARG A 9 14.70 -7.52 44.87
N LEU A 10 14.04 -6.43 44.45
CA LEU A 10 13.91 -5.24 45.26
C LEU A 10 13.11 -5.51 46.52
N PRO A 11 13.60 -5.11 47.72
CA PRO A 11 12.91 -5.31 48.98
C PRO A 11 11.62 -4.47 49.12
N SER A 12 11.56 -3.34 48.45
CA SER A 12 10.36 -2.50 48.31
C SER A 12 10.31 -1.93 46.91
N ARG A 13 9.11 -1.88 46.32
CA ARG A 13 8.88 -1.30 44.99
C ARG A 13 8.08 -0.03 45.18
N ASP A 14 8.63 1.05 44.65
CA ASP A 14 8.02 2.38 44.61
C ASP A 14 7.68 2.79 43.17
N VAL A 15 7.04 3.94 43.00
CA VAL A 15 6.67 4.45 41.66
C VAL A 15 7.88 4.63 40.76
N VAL A 16 9.06 4.95 41.33
CA VAL A 16 10.28 5.16 40.53
C VAL A 16 10.80 3.86 39.95
N SER A 17 10.84 2.78 40.77
CA SER A 17 11.25 1.46 40.31
C SER A 17 10.31 0.88 39.23
N TRP A 18 9.01 1.07 39.38
CA TRP A 18 8.02 0.73 38.37
C TRP A 18 8.20 1.53 37.09
N ASN A 19 8.37 2.86 37.18
CA ASN A 19 8.62 3.69 36.01
C ASN A 19 9.89 3.32 35.26
N ALA A 20 10.96 2.99 35.98
CA ALA A 20 12.21 2.53 35.35
C ALA A 20 12.00 1.25 34.53
N LEU A 21 11.24 0.30 35.07
CA LEU A 21 10.91 -0.95 34.37
C LEU A 21 10.02 -0.69 33.15
N ILE A 22 8.90 0.01 33.35
CA ILE A 22 7.91 0.32 32.28
C ILE A 22 8.56 1.14 31.16
N THR A 23 9.33 2.17 31.49
CA THR A 23 10.05 3.00 30.49
C THR A 23 11.11 2.17 29.76
N GLY A 24 11.79 1.26 30.48
CA GLY A 24 12.73 0.34 29.85
C GLY A 24 12.08 -0.54 28.80
N TYR A 25 10.95 -1.16 29.11
CA TYR A 25 10.18 -1.97 28.14
C TYR A 25 9.63 -1.12 26.99
N ALA A 26 9.07 0.06 27.27
CA ALA A 26 8.58 0.98 26.25
C ALA A 26 9.67 1.44 25.27
N LYS A 27 10.93 1.59 25.72
CA LYS A 27 12.06 1.98 24.87
C LYS A 27 12.44 0.90 23.85
N TYR A 28 12.19 -0.37 24.18
CA TYR A 28 12.48 -1.52 23.32
C TYR A 28 11.24 -2.09 22.63
N GLU A 29 10.16 -1.31 22.60
CA GLU A 29 8.91 -1.65 21.88
C GLU A 29 8.28 -2.99 22.35
N TYR A 30 8.32 -3.25 23.69
CA TYR A 30 7.62 -4.35 24.31
C TYR A 30 6.31 -3.87 24.94
N GLU A 31 5.36 -3.45 24.09
CA GLU A 31 4.15 -2.75 24.51
C GLU A 31 3.20 -3.61 25.36
N GLU A 32 3.09 -4.91 25.08
CA GLU A 32 2.27 -5.83 25.89
C GLU A 32 2.79 -5.91 27.33
N GLU A 33 4.10 -6.01 27.49
CA GLU A 33 4.75 -6.01 28.78
C GLU A 33 4.57 -4.67 29.52
N VAL A 34 4.64 -3.56 28.82
CA VAL A 34 4.34 -2.23 29.40
C VAL A 34 2.96 -2.22 30.03
N LEU A 35 1.94 -2.71 29.34
CA LEU A 35 0.57 -2.75 29.83
C LEU A 35 0.40 -3.79 30.94
N ASN A 36 1.07 -4.93 30.90
CA ASN A 36 1.06 -5.91 31.96
C ASN A 36 1.66 -5.35 33.26
N TYR A 37 2.81 -4.68 33.19
CA TYR A 37 3.43 -4.03 34.35
C TYR A 37 2.62 -2.85 34.87
N PHE A 38 1.94 -2.11 34.01
CA PHE A 38 1.01 -1.07 34.42
C PHE A 38 -0.14 -1.63 35.29
N GLU A 39 -0.72 -2.75 34.90
CA GLU A 39 -1.77 -3.40 35.68
C GLU A 39 -1.22 -4.00 36.98
N GLN A 40 -0.05 -4.62 36.96
CA GLN A 40 0.61 -5.16 38.18
C GLN A 40 0.91 -4.05 39.18
N MET A 41 1.44 -2.92 38.75
CA MET A 41 1.67 -1.75 39.60
C MET A 41 0.39 -1.33 40.33
N LYS A 42 -0.74 -1.30 39.64
CA LYS A 42 -2.05 -0.96 40.20
C LYS A 42 -2.51 -2.01 41.21
N LEU A 43 -2.31 -3.31 40.91
CA LEU A 43 -2.66 -4.43 41.82
C LEU A 43 -1.82 -4.42 43.10
N GLU A 44 -0.56 -3.99 43.05
CA GLU A 44 0.30 -3.82 44.24
C GLU A 44 -0.06 -2.53 45.01
N GLY A 45 -1.08 -1.77 44.59
CA GLY A 45 -1.55 -0.58 45.30
C GLY A 45 -0.67 0.68 45.04
N ILE A 46 0.26 0.60 44.11
CA ILE A 46 1.11 1.73 43.75
C ILE A 46 0.37 2.59 42.72
N SER A 47 0.17 3.88 43.04
CA SER A 47 -0.54 4.81 42.14
C SER A 47 0.33 5.19 40.96
N PRO A 48 -0.11 4.96 39.70
CA PRO A 48 0.56 5.43 38.49
C PRO A 48 0.67 6.96 38.46
N ASP A 49 1.81 7.47 37.99
CA ASP A 49 2.06 8.89 37.77
C ASP A 49 2.04 9.27 36.28
N VAL A 50 2.39 10.51 35.96
CA VAL A 50 2.43 11.05 34.59
C VAL A 50 3.29 10.19 33.65
N ILE A 51 4.44 9.69 34.14
CA ILE A 51 5.36 8.86 33.33
C ILE A 51 4.73 7.53 33.02
N THR A 52 4.17 6.86 34.06
CA THR A 52 3.49 5.57 33.90
C THR A 52 2.34 5.67 32.91
N TYR A 53 1.46 6.68 33.07
CA TYR A 53 0.33 6.87 32.16
C TYR A 53 0.77 7.20 30.74
N SER A 54 1.77 8.07 30.56
CA SER A 54 2.30 8.42 29.24
C SER A 54 2.84 7.19 28.47
N CYS A 55 3.59 6.31 29.16
CA CYS A 55 4.09 5.07 28.55
C CYS A 55 2.94 4.11 28.20
N SER A 56 1.98 3.92 29.10
CA SER A 56 0.84 3.01 28.90
C SER A 56 -0.09 3.46 27.79
N VAL A 57 -0.38 4.76 27.70
CA VAL A 57 -1.18 5.36 26.61
C VAL A 57 -0.47 5.16 25.25
N LYS A 58 0.84 5.44 25.18
CA LYS A 58 1.63 5.21 23.95
C LYS A 58 1.62 3.75 23.55
N ALA A 59 1.77 2.83 24.50
CA ALA A 59 1.71 1.39 24.25
C ALA A 59 0.34 0.98 23.67
N CYS A 60 -0.78 1.47 24.22
CA CYS A 60 -2.11 1.24 23.66
C CYS A 60 -2.20 1.69 22.19
N GLY A 61 -1.64 2.86 21.87
CA GLY A 61 -1.62 3.39 20.49
C GLY A 61 -0.77 2.54 19.54
N SER A 62 0.34 1.96 20.01
CA SER A 62 1.23 1.14 19.19
C SER A 62 0.60 -0.20 18.79
N ILE A 63 -0.12 -0.86 19.71
CA ILE A 63 -0.76 -2.17 19.49
C ILE A 63 -2.26 -2.08 19.13
N GLY A 64 -2.80 -0.85 19.00
CA GLY A 64 -4.18 -0.64 18.56
C GLY A 64 -5.26 -0.94 19.62
N LEU A 65 -4.92 -1.00 20.91
CA LEU A 65 -5.88 -1.25 22.00
C LEU A 65 -6.62 0.02 22.41
N ILE A 66 -7.53 0.48 21.53
CA ILE A 66 -8.22 1.76 21.69
C ILE A 66 -9.12 1.80 22.95
N ASP A 67 -9.83 0.72 23.26
CA ASP A 67 -10.75 0.70 24.39
C ASP A 67 -9.99 0.84 25.71
N LYS A 68 -8.88 0.09 25.87
CA LYS A 68 -7.99 0.25 27.03
C LYS A 68 -7.38 1.64 27.11
N GLY A 69 -7.00 2.21 25.97
CA GLY A 69 -6.51 3.60 25.89
C GLY A 69 -7.56 4.62 26.35
N ARG A 70 -8.84 4.43 25.99
CA ARG A 70 -9.95 5.26 26.47
C ARG A 70 -10.17 5.16 27.98
N ASP A 71 -10.14 3.93 28.52
CA ASP A 71 -10.29 3.70 29.95
C ASP A 71 -9.18 4.41 30.74
N ILE A 72 -7.94 4.32 30.25
CA ILE A 72 -6.81 5.04 30.85
C ILE A 72 -7.00 6.55 30.74
N HIS A 73 -7.50 7.08 29.62
CA HIS A 73 -7.77 8.52 29.44
C HIS A 73 -8.80 9.01 30.48
N VAL A 74 -9.93 8.29 30.66
CA VAL A 74 -10.94 8.62 31.66
C VAL A 74 -10.37 8.57 33.10
N GLU A 75 -9.48 7.61 33.38
CA GLU A 75 -8.79 7.53 34.68
C GLU A 75 -7.87 8.74 34.92
N ILE A 76 -7.14 9.17 33.90
CA ILE A 76 -6.27 10.36 33.93
C ILE A 76 -7.10 11.63 34.22
N GLU A 77 -8.23 11.82 33.52
CA GLU A 77 -9.12 12.95 33.70
C GLU A 77 -9.69 12.96 35.14
N ARG A 78 -10.17 11.82 35.63
CA ARG A 78 -10.70 11.68 36.99
C ARG A 78 -9.68 12.02 38.07
N LYS A 79 -8.38 11.72 37.83
CA LYS A 79 -7.29 12.04 38.76
C LYS A 79 -6.75 13.45 38.62
N GLY A 80 -7.20 14.22 37.63
CA GLY A 80 -6.72 15.57 37.34
C GLY A 80 -5.26 15.63 36.91
N LEU A 81 -4.72 14.54 36.32
CA LEU A 81 -3.32 14.41 35.88
C LEU A 81 -3.10 14.88 34.44
N VAL A 82 -4.02 15.70 33.90
CA VAL A 82 -3.94 16.19 32.53
C VAL A 82 -2.84 17.26 32.44
N ASP A 83 -1.70 16.87 31.85
CA ASP A 83 -0.60 17.79 31.54
C ASP A 83 -0.21 17.68 30.05
N THR A 84 0.70 18.53 29.58
CA THR A 84 1.15 18.55 28.19
C THR A 84 1.78 17.21 27.75
N VAL A 85 2.49 16.51 28.65
CA VAL A 85 3.14 15.22 28.33
C VAL A 85 2.09 14.13 28.08
N ILE A 86 1.08 14.06 28.95
CA ILE A 86 -0.03 13.13 28.82
C ILE A 86 -0.87 13.47 27.59
N CYS A 87 -1.19 14.75 27.36
CA CYS A 87 -1.94 15.17 26.17
C CYS A 87 -1.22 14.77 24.88
N ASN A 88 0.10 14.94 24.79
CA ASN A 88 0.89 14.51 23.65
C ASN A 88 0.85 12.99 23.45
N ALA A 89 0.87 12.21 24.54
CA ALA A 89 0.72 10.76 24.49
C ALA A 89 -0.68 10.35 23.99
N LEU A 90 -1.74 11.02 24.49
CA LEU A 90 -3.13 10.80 24.07
C LEU A 90 -3.34 11.19 22.60
N VAL A 91 -2.83 12.34 22.14
CA VAL A 91 -2.85 12.72 20.72
C VAL A 91 -2.20 11.65 19.86
N THR A 92 -1.02 11.17 20.26
CA THR A 92 -0.32 10.09 19.54
C THR A 92 -1.13 8.79 19.53
N MET A 93 -1.72 8.40 20.65
CA MET A 93 -2.54 7.18 20.77
C MET A 93 -3.78 7.26 19.88
N TYR A 94 -4.57 8.32 20.01
CA TYR A 94 -5.78 8.47 19.20
C TYR A 94 -5.48 8.58 17.71
N SER A 95 -4.41 9.29 17.35
CA SER A 95 -3.96 9.38 15.96
C SER A 95 -3.58 8.01 15.39
N ARG A 96 -2.78 7.22 16.10
CA ARG A 96 -2.38 5.87 15.66
C ARG A 96 -3.56 4.92 15.51
N CYS A 97 -4.57 5.06 16.38
CA CYS A 97 -5.80 4.26 16.33
C CYS A 97 -6.84 4.79 15.30
N GLY A 98 -6.52 5.79 14.50
CA GLY A 98 -7.40 6.33 13.46
C GLY A 98 -8.50 7.30 13.95
N LEU A 99 -8.52 7.63 15.25
CA LEU A 99 -9.49 8.55 15.84
C LEU A 99 -9.01 10.00 15.76
N LEU A 100 -8.78 10.49 14.55
CA LEU A 100 -8.18 11.81 14.30
C LEU A 100 -9.02 12.97 14.88
N ALA A 101 -10.35 12.87 14.88
CA ALA A 101 -11.22 13.87 15.48
C ALA A 101 -11.00 13.99 17.00
N LYS A 102 -10.83 12.84 17.70
CA LYS A 102 -10.54 12.84 19.14
C LYS A 102 -9.11 13.29 19.44
N ALA A 103 -8.16 12.97 18.57
CA ALA A 103 -6.79 13.49 18.66
C ALA A 103 -6.77 15.00 18.54
N GLN A 104 -7.54 15.57 17.60
CA GLN A 104 -7.68 17.01 17.40
C GLN A 104 -8.30 17.69 18.63
N GLU A 105 -9.38 17.13 19.19
CA GLU A 105 -10.01 17.64 20.41
C GLU A 105 -9.03 17.73 21.59
N VAL A 106 -8.25 16.64 21.81
CA VAL A 106 -7.23 16.64 22.88
C VAL A 106 -6.12 17.65 22.58
N PHE A 107 -5.71 17.77 21.32
CA PHE A 107 -4.68 18.72 20.89
C PHE A 107 -5.11 20.18 21.14
N GLU A 108 -6.36 20.54 20.80
CA GLU A 108 -6.91 21.88 20.99
C GLU A 108 -7.04 22.28 22.47
N ASN A 109 -7.17 21.29 23.36
CA ASN A 109 -7.22 21.52 24.81
C ASN A 109 -5.83 21.72 25.45
N ILE A 110 -4.72 21.58 24.71
CA ILE A 110 -3.37 21.84 25.20
C ILE A 110 -3.17 23.37 25.33
N GLN A 111 -2.85 23.85 26.53
CA GLN A 111 -2.68 25.28 26.80
C GLN A 111 -1.54 25.90 25.99
N GLU A 112 -0.39 25.23 25.91
CA GLU A 112 0.75 25.64 25.09
C GLU A 112 1.12 24.52 24.13
N GLN A 113 0.74 24.68 22.87
CA GLN A 113 1.00 23.71 21.82
C GLN A 113 2.46 23.83 21.36
N GLY A 114 3.30 22.98 21.92
CA GLY A 114 4.72 22.93 21.57
C GLY A 114 5.00 22.09 20.32
N ILE A 115 6.26 22.09 19.89
CA ILE A 115 6.71 21.33 18.69
C ILE A 115 6.36 19.83 18.75
N VAL A 116 6.31 19.24 19.94
CA VAL A 116 5.97 17.81 20.13
C VAL A 116 4.50 17.57 19.82
N SER A 117 3.62 18.47 20.30
CA SER A 117 2.17 18.39 20.07
C SER A 117 1.84 18.50 18.57
N TRP A 118 2.43 19.49 17.90
CA TRP A 118 2.28 19.69 16.46
C TRP A 118 2.79 18.51 15.66
N ASN A 119 3.97 17.98 15.97
CA ASN A 119 4.54 16.80 15.29
C ASN A 119 3.67 15.55 15.48
N ALA A 120 3.06 15.36 16.65
CA ALA A 120 2.14 14.25 16.92
C ALA A 120 0.89 14.33 16.02
N MET A 121 0.29 15.53 15.88
CA MET A 121 -0.86 15.73 14.97
C MET A 121 -0.50 15.55 13.50
N ILE A 122 0.60 16.18 13.06
CA ILE A 122 1.08 16.07 11.67
C ILE A 122 1.35 14.60 11.33
N ALA A 123 2.07 13.87 12.19
CA ALA A 123 2.35 12.45 11.99
C ALA A 123 1.07 11.59 11.96
N GLY A 124 0.08 11.94 12.80
CA GLY A 124 -1.22 11.29 12.79
C GLY A 124 -1.97 11.47 11.47
N TYR A 125 -2.04 12.68 10.94
CA TYR A 125 -2.65 12.94 9.64
C TYR A 125 -1.92 12.23 8.50
N VAL A 126 -0.58 12.23 8.51
CA VAL A 126 0.23 11.52 7.49
C VAL A 126 0.02 10.02 7.54
N GLY A 127 -0.10 9.43 8.73
CA GLY A 127 -0.33 8.00 8.90
C GLY A 127 -1.69 7.50 8.37
N HIS A 128 -2.65 8.43 8.18
CA HIS A 128 -4.00 8.13 7.67
C HIS A 128 -4.30 8.80 6.32
N ASP A 129 -3.26 9.04 5.52
CA ASP A 129 -3.33 9.62 4.16
C ASP A 129 -4.10 10.96 4.07
N ARG A 130 -4.17 11.70 5.20
CA ARG A 130 -4.74 13.06 5.26
C ARG A 130 -3.64 14.12 5.08
N GLY A 131 -2.91 14.05 3.98
CA GLY A 131 -1.76 14.89 3.72
C GLY A 131 -2.08 16.39 3.67
N THR A 132 -3.27 16.78 3.18
CA THR A 132 -3.72 18.19 3.16
C THR A 132 -3.85 18.77 4.57
N ASP A 133 -4.38 17.98 5.50
CA ASP A 133 -4.52 18.41 6.90
C ASP A 133 -3.17 18.51 7.60
N ALA A 134 -2.25 17.58 7.29
CA ALA A 134 -0.87 17.65 7.78
C ALA A 134 -0.16 18.94 7.33
N LEU A 135 -0.33 19.36 6.06
CA LEU A 135 0.24 20.61 5.55
C LEU A 135 -0.46 21.86 6.13
N ASN A 136 -1.76 21.78 6.40
CA ASN A 136 -2.48 22.86 7.09
C ASN A 136 -1.99 23.00 8.53
N CYS A 137 -1.73 21.89 9.24
CA CYS A 137 -1.10 21.92 10.56
C CYS A 137 0.30 22.56 10.52
N LEU A 138 1.12 22.29 9.51
CA LEU A 138 2.42 22.95 9.34
C LEU A 138 2.25 24.48 9.22
N LYS A 139 1.30 24.95 8.39
CA LYS A 139 1.02 26.39 8.23
C LYS A 139 0.56 27.01 9.53
N GLN A 140 -0.36 26.35 10.24
CA GLN A 140 -0.87 26.83 11.51
C GLN A 140 0.22 26.91 12.58
N MET A 141 1.05 25.86 12.71
CA MET A 141 2.23 25.83 13.58
C MET A 141 3.15 27.04 13.37
N GLN A 142 3.40 27.38 12.10
CA GLN A 142 4.23 28.53 11.72
C GLN A 142 3.55 29.86 12.08
N LEU A 143 2.24 29.99 11.90
CA LEU A 143 1.46 31.19 12.27
C LEU A 143 1.46 31.42 13.77
N GLU A 144 1.45 30.35 14.57
CA GLU A 144 1.56 30.45 16.04
C GLU A 144 3.00 30.65 16.53
N GLY A 145 3.96 30.84 15.62
CA GLY A 145 5.35 31.13 15.94
C GLY A 145 6.18 29.92 16.36
N VAL A 146 5.65 28.70 16.26
CA VAL A 146 6.38 27.47 16.56
C VAL A 146 7.23 27.08 15.35
N SER A 147 8.56 27.05 15.51
CA SER A 147 9.47 26.74 14.40
C SER A 147 9.49 25.24 14.08
N PRO A 148 9.21 24.83 12.81
CA PRO A 148 9.33 23.45 12.37
C PRO A 148 10.76 22.92 12.50
N ASN A 149 10.89 21.65 12.93
CA ASN A 149 12.16 20.93 13.02
C ASN A 149 12.27 19.83 11.95
N THR A 150 13.34 19.06 12.01
CA THR A 150 13.58 17.93 11.10
C THR A 150 12.41 16.95 11.05
N ILE A 151 11.82 16.57 12.19
CA ILE A 151 10.70 15.64 12.27
C ILE A 151 9.48 16.22 11.55
N THR A 152 9.17 17.50 11.79
CA THR A 152 8.07 18.21 11.12
C THR A 152 8.22 18.13 9.60
N PHE A 153 9.42 18.48 9.07
CA PHE A 153 9.66 18.48 7.63
C PHE A 153 9.63 17.06 7.03
N VAL A 154 10.18 16.06 7.71
CA VAL A 154 10.11 14.66 7.26
C VAL A 154 8.66 14.21 7.11
N CYS A 155 7.81 14.46 8.10
CA CYS A 155 6.39 14.12 8.04
C CYS A 155 5.68 14.87 6.90
N CYS A 156 5.93 16.16 6.73
CA CYS A 156 5.30 16.96 5.68
C CYS A 156 5.79 16.56 4.26
N LEU A 157 7.07 16.22 4.09
CA LEU A 157 7.60 15.69 2.83
C LEU A 157 6.96 14.34 2.49
N LYS A 158 6.81 13.46 3.48
CA LYS A 158 6.08 12.19 3.30
C LYS A 158 4.63 12.44 2.86
N ALA A 159 3.94 13.43 3.46
CA ALA A 159 2.60 13.83 3.02
C ALA A 159 2.59 14.30 1.55
N CYS A 160 3.55 15.14 1.15
CA CYS A 160 3.68 15.62 -0.22
C CYS A 160 3.90 14.47 -1.20
N GLY A 161 4.77 13.51 -0.87
CA GLY A 161 5.03 12.31 -1.67
C GLY A 161 3.77 11.47 -1.84
N ASN A 162 3.05 11.16 -0.74
CA ASN A 162 1.81 10.37 -0.80
C ASN A 162 0.73 11.05 -1.65
N MET A 163 0.61 12.38 -1.60
CA MET A 163 -0.34 13.16 -2.41
C MET A 163 0.16 13.44 -3.83
N ARG A 164 1.40 13.06 -4.16
CA ARG A 164 2.08 13.45 -5.42
C ARG A 164 2.05 14.95 -5.66
N SER A 165 2.20 15.75 -4.60
CA SER A 165 2.12 17.21 -4.65
C SER A 165 3.50 17.84 -4.84
N GLU A 166 3.90 18.04 -6.08
CA GLU A 166 5.18 18.63 -6.47
C GLU A 166 5.38 20.04 -5.88
N ASN A 167 4.36 20.90 -6.02
CA ASN A 167 4.48 22.31 -5.64
C ASN A 167 4.71 22.51 -4.14
N GLU A 168 3.96 21.80 -3.28
CA GLU A 168 4.13 21.89 -1.83
C GLU A 168 5.46 21.26 -1.40
N GLY A 169 5.85 20.13 -2.02
CA GLY A 169 7.14 19.49 -1.80
C GLY A 169 8.32 20.41 -2.10
N LYS A 170 8.30 21.10 -3.24
CA LYS A 170 9.33 22.09 -3.61
C LYS A 170 9.40 23.27 -2.64
N LYS A 171 8.26 23.78 -2.15
CA LYS A 171 8.24 24.84 -1.13
C LYS A 171 8.93 24.39 0.16
N ILE A 172 8.59 23.19 0.64
CA ILE A 172 9.22 22.62 1.83
C ILE A 172 10.72 22.42 1.62
N HIS A 173 11.12 21.91 0.44
CA HIS A 173 12.55 21.75 0.09
C HIS A 173 13.30 23.09 0.17
N CYS A 174 12.76 24.14 -0.42
CA CYS A 174 13.37 25.48 -0.33
C CYS A 174 13.48 25.97 1.13
N GLU A 175 12.50 25.69 1.98
CA GLU A 175 12.55 26.07 3.39
C GLU A 175 13.61 25.26 4.17
N VAL A 176 13.72 23.99 3.89
CA VAL A 176 14.76 23.11 4.47
C VAL A 176 16.17 23.58 4.11
N ILE A 177 16.39 23.98 2.84
CA ILE A 177 17.67 24.58 2.40
C ILE A 177 17.94 25.88 3.16
N ARG A 178 16.95 26.79 3.18
CA ARG A 178 17.08 28.09 3.86
C ARG A 178 17.43 27.97 5.34
N LYS A 179 16.93 26.93 6.00
CA LYS A 179 17.26 26.62 7.41
C LYS A 179 18.57 25.85 7.60
N GLY A 180 19.26 25.43 6.54
CA GLY A 180 20.51 24.69 6.59
C GLY A 180 20.40 23.30 7.21
N LEU A 181 19.21 22.68 7.22
CA LEU A 181 18.96 21.42 7.92
C LEU A 181 19.51 20.18 7.20
N LEU A 182 19.83 20.29 5.91
CA LEU A 182 20.33 19.15 5.11
C LEU A 182 21.71 18.66 5.54
N VAL A 183 22.58 19.58 5.99
CA VAL A 183 23.96 19.24 6.38
C VAL A 183 23.98 18.37 7.66
N SER A 184 22.98 18.53 8.51
CA SER A 184 22.91 17.87 9.82
C SER A 184 22.02 16.61 9.87
N SER A 185 21.27 16.29 8.80
CA SER A 185 20.27 15.22 8.82
C SER A 185 20.20 14.41 7.52
N SER A 186 20.80 13.22 7.55
CA SER A 186 20.67 12.23 6.45
C SER A 186 19.21 11.76 6.24
N VAL A 187 18.42 11.75 7.32
CA VAL A 187 16.99 11.35 7.27
C VAL A 187 16.18 12.33 6.43
N LEU A 188 16.49 13.64 6.54
CA LEU A 188 15.80 14.65 5.75
C LEU A 188 16.18 14.58 4.27
N GLY A 189 17.44 14.24 3.98
CA GLY A 189 17.90 13.95 2.62
C GLY A 189 17.13 12.78 2.00
N ALA A 190 17.00 11.68 2.72
CA ALA A 190 16.21 10.52 2.27
C ALA A 190 14.72 10.87 2.06
N ALA A 191 14.12 11.66 2.96
CA ALA A 191 12.72 12.10 2.84
C ALA A 191 12.49 12.99 1.61
N LEU A 192 13.45 13.81 1.21
CA LEU A 192 13.39 14.61 -0.02
C LEU A 192 13.50 13.73 -1.27
N VAL A 193 14.41 12.75 -1.29
CA VAL A 193 14.50 11.78 -2.39
C VAL A 193 13.17 11.02 -2.53
N ASP A 194 12.60 10.50 -1.42
CA ASP A 194 11.32 9.78 -1.40
C ASP A 194 10.16 10.66 -1.92
N MET A 195 10.12 11.93 -1.48
CA MET A 195 9.09 12.87 -1.94
C MET A 195 9.15 13.11 -3.45
N TYR A 196 10.35 13.38 -4.00
CA TYR A 196 10.50 13.59 -5.45
C TYR A 196 10.18 12.32 -6.23
N ALA A 197 10.66 11.17 -5.78
CA ALA A 197 10.44 9.88 -6.42
C ALA A 197 8.93 9.53 -6.47
N LYS A 198 8.21 9.65 -5.35
CA LYS A 198 6.75 9.42 -5.28
C LYS A 198 5.92 10.43 -6.07
N ALA A 199 6.42 11.66 -6.21
CA ALA A 199 5.80 12.66 -7.08
C ALA A 199 6.01 12.37 -8.58
N GLY A 200 6.77 11.32 -8.94
CA GLY A 200 7.10 10.98 -10.33
C GLY A 200 8.26 11.80 -10.92
N LEU A 201 8.92 12.61 -10.13
CA LEU A 201 10.02 13.49 -10.51
C LEU A 201 11.37 12.77 -10.33
N LEU A 202 11.55 11.68 -11.10
CA LEU A 202 12.70 10.78 -10.94
C LEU A 202 14.05 11.44 -11.28
N ILE A 203 14.06 12.36 -12.24
CA ILE A 203 15.29 13.11 -12.63
C ILE A 203 15.73 14.01 -11.48
N GLU A 204 14.79 14.72 -10.86
CA GLU A 204 15.05 15.58 -9.70
C GLU A 204 15.46 14.74 -8.48
N ALA A 205 14.79 13.58 -8.26
CA ALA A 205 15.15 12.65 -7.19
C ALA A 205 16.60 12.15 -7.33
N GLN A 206 16.99 11.72 -8.53
CA GLN A 206 18.35 11.28 -8.84
C GLN A 206 19.36 12.42 -8.67
N GLY A 207 19.09 13.58 -9.28
CA GLY A 207 19.98 14.74 -9.19
C GLY A 207 20.18 15.23 -7.77
N PHE A 208 19.13 15.19 -6.94
CA PHE A 208 19.25 15.51 -5.51
C PHE A 208 20.04 14.43 -4.75
N PHE A 209 19.75 13.15 -4.99
CA PHE A 209 20.46 12.02 -4.40
C PHE A 209 21.97 12.05 -4.69
N ASP A 210 22.36 12.36 -5.95
CA ASP A 210 23.77 12.41 -6.35
C ASP A 210 24.54 13.49 -5.61
N ASN A 211 23.88 14.58 -5.22
CA ASN A 211 24.44 15.69 -4.47
C ASN A 211 24.34 15.54 -2.94
N LEU A 212 23.78 14.43 -2.42
CA LEU A 212 23.76 14.21 -0.99
C LEU A 212 25.16 14.01 -0.42
N PRO A 213 25.49 14.68 0.71
CA PRO A 213 26.82 14.55 1.35
C PRO A 213 27.05 13.16 1.92
N CYS A 214 26.00 12.44 2.28
CA CYS A 214 26.04 11.07 2.79
C CYS A 214 24.88 10.27 2.23
N LYS A 215 25.18 9.19 1.51
CA LYS A 215 24.21 8.28 0.92
C LYS A 215 24.02 7.08 1.84
N GLY A 216 23.06 7.19 2.75
CA GLY A 216 22.71 6.09 3.68
C GLY A 216 21.67 5.14 3.06
N LEU A 217 21.46 4.01 3.75
CA LEU A 217 20.47 2.98 3.35
C LEU A 217 19.09 3.57 3.03
N ALA A 218 18.58 4.48 3.86
CA ALA A 218 17.27 5.10 3.65
C ALA A 218 17.16 5.90 2.34
N SER A 219 18.24 6.60 1.93
CA SER A 219 18.25 7.36 0.68
C SER A 219 18.36 6.45 -0.56
N TRP A 220 19.11 5.36 -0.45
CA TRP A 220 19.12 4.32 -1.48
C TRP A 220 17.75 3.65 -1.63
N ASN A 221 17.14 3.25 -0.51
CA ASN A 221 15.79 2.66 -0.53
C ASN A 221 14.75 3.59 -1.15
N ALA A 222 14.79 4.89 -0.83
CA ALA A 222 13.89 5.88 -1.41
C ALA A 222 14.03 5.97 -2.93
N LEU A 223 15.26 5.97 -3.45
CA LEU A 223 15.52 6.05 -4.88
C LEU A 223 15.16 4.76 -5.62
N ILE A 224 15.58 3.59 -5.10
CA ILE A 224 15.30 2.28 -5.69
C ILE A 224 13.78 2.01 -5.71
N SER A 225 13.08 2.30 -4.60
CA SER A 225 11.62 2.13 -4.55
C SER A 225 10.90 3.05 -5.53
N GLY A 226 11.36 4.30 -5.66
CA GLY A 226 10.80 5.26 -6.62
C GLY A 226 10.92 4.79 -8.06
N TYR A 227 12.09 4.31 -8.47
CA TYR A 227 12.26 3.73 -9.80
C TYR A 227 11.41 2.46 -9.99
N ALA A 228 11.35 1.58 -8.99
CA ALA A 228 10.55 0.34 -9.05
C ALA A 228 9.03 0.62 -9.10
N GLU A 229 8.55 1.69 -8.45
CA GLU A 229 7.13 2.09 -8.49
C GLU A 229 6.74 2.74 -9.83
N CYS A 230 7.67 3.45 -10.46
CA CYS A 230 7.46 4.07 -11.78
C CYS A 230 7.77 3.12 -12.95
N GLU A 231 7.89 1.83 -12.70
CA GLU A 231 8.18 0.79 -13.72
C GLU A 231 9.52 0.99 -14.45
N CYS A 232 10.43 1.78 -13.87
CA CYS A 232 11.77 2.03 -14.40
C CYS A 232 12.76 0.99 -13.82
N GLY A 233 12.49 -0.29 -14.04
CA GLY A 233 13.20 -1.41 -13.40
C GLY A 233 14.71 -1.43 -13.65
N GLU A 234 15.18 -1.09 -14.86
CA GLU A 234 16.60 -1.04 -15.21
C GLU A 234 17.36 -0.04 -14.32
N PHE A 235 16.78 1.16 -14.12
CA PHE A 235 17.38 2.17 -13.24
C PHE A 235 17.36 1.75 -11.77
N ALA A 236 16.29 1.07 -11.32
CA ALA A 236 16.22 0.54 -9.96
C ALA A 236 17.34 -0.48 -9.70
N LEU A 237 17.58 -1.41 -10.63
CA LEU A 237 18.64 -2.41 -10.51
C LEU A 237 20.05 -1.79 -10.62
N ALA A 238 20.25 -0.81 -11.50
CA ALA A 238 21.51 -0.07 -11.57
C ALA A 238 21.82 0.65 -10.25
N CYS A 239 20.80 1.23 -9.59
CA CYS A 239 20.95 1.82 -8.26
C CYS A 239 21.28 0.77 -7.19
N PHE A 240 20.65 -0.42 -7.27
CA PHE A 240 20.91 -1.53 -6.37
C PHE A 240 22.37 -2.02 -6.47
N ASP A 241 22.86 -2.22 -7.69
CA ASP A 241 24.26 -2.64 -7.93
C ASP A 241 25.23 -1.59 -7.40
N LYS A 242 24.99 -0.30 -7.70
CA LYS A 242 25.84 0.80 -7.22
C LYS A 242 25.84 0.92 -5.69
N MET A 243 24.69 0.68 -5.05
CA MET A 243 24.59 0.64 -3.59
C MET A 243 25.51 -0.43 -2.99
N GLN A 244 25.53 -1.62 -3.58
CA GLN A 244 26.40 -2.72 -3.16
C GLN A 244 27.89 -2.41 -3.42
N GLU A 245 28.22 -1.80 -4.56
CA GLU A 245 29.58 -1.33 -4.88
C GLU A 245 30.08 -0.27 -3.89
N GLU A 246 29.20 0.60 -3.40
CA GLU A 246 29.53 1.60 -2.36
C GLU A 246 29.58 0.96 -0.94
N GLY A 247 29.38 -0.36 -0.81
CA GLY A 247 29.50 -1.10 0.44
C GLY A 247 28.31 -0.94 1.38
N VAL A 248 27.16 -0.44 0.89
CA VAL A 248 25.92 -0.34 1.67
C VAL A 248 25.18 -1.67 1.57
N THR A 249 24.95 -2.34 2.70
CA THR A 249 24.24 -3.63 2.74
C THR A 249 22.75 -3.44 2.51
N PRO A 250 22.14 -4.18 1.55
CA PRO A 250 20.70 -4.18 1.33
C PRO A 250 19.91 -4.69 2.55
N ASP A 251 18.79 -4.06 2.83
CA ASP A 251 17.80 -4.54 3.79
C ASP A 251 16.60 -5.20 3.09
N ALA A 252 15.61 -5.64 3.87
CA ALA A 252 14.38 -6.25 3.35
C ALA A 252 13.64 -5.35 2.35
N VAL A 253 13.64 -4.03 2.58
CA VAL A 253 12.99 -3.05 1.69
C VAL A 253 13.73 -2.96 0.36
N THR A 254 15.06 -2.84 0.40
CA THR A 254 15.91 -2.81 -0.80
C THR A 254 15.69 -4.04 -1.66
N LEU A 255 15.74 -5.24 -1.05
CA LEU A 255 15.60 -6.51 -1.75
C LEU A 255 14.20 -6.67 -2.35
N ALA A 256 13.14 -6.31 -1.61
CA ALA A 256 11.76 -6.36 -2.12
C ALA A 256 11.54 -5.43 -3.32
N CYS A 257 12.07 -4.19 -3.27
CA CYS A 257 11.97 -3.25 -4.38
C CYS A 257 12.77 -3.71 -5.61
N SER A 258 13.96 -4.27 -5.40
CA SER A 258 14.78 -4.83 -6.49
C SER A 258 14.14 -6.06 -7.13
N LEU A 259 13.53 -6.96 -6.35
CA LEU A 259 12.72 -8.07 -6.88
C LEU A 259 11.52 -7.58 -7.67
N LYS A 260 10.81 -6.54 -7.19
CA LYS A 260 9.72 -5.91 -7.94
C LYS A 260 10.21 -5.38 -9.29
N ALA A 261 11.38 -4.74 -9.32
CA ALA A 261 12.01 -4.26 -10.55
C ALA A 261 12.35 -5.42 -11.50
N CYS A 262 12.97 -6.50 -11.01
CA CYS A 262 13.23 -7.72 -11.81
C CYS A 262 11.94 -8.28 -12.42
N GLY A 263 10.86 -8.35 -11.64
CA GLY A 263 9.56 -8.83 -12.12
C GLY A 263 8.95 -7.94 -13.22
N HIS A 264 9.14 -6.62 -13.16
CA HIS A 264 8.62 -5.68 -14.17
C HIS A 264 9.37 -5.80 -15.50
N ILE A 265 10.70 -5.92 -15.48
CA ILE A 265 11.50 -6.04 -16.72
C ILE A 265 11.67 -7.50 -17.20
N GLY A 266 11.22 -8.48 -16.38
CA GLY A 266 11.36 -9.90 -16.70
C GLY A 266 12.78 -10.48 -16.50
N ASP A 267 13.64 -9.82 -15.74
CA ASP A 267 15.01 -10.27 -15.46
C ASP A 267 15.03 -11.34 -14.38
N MET A 268 14.89 -12.59 -14.83
CA MET A 268 14.91 -13.76 -13.95
C MET A 268 16.33 -14.10 -13.45
N GLU A 269 17.37 -13.73 -14.18
CA GLU A 269 18.76 -14.00 -13.79
C GLU A 269 19.13 -13.18 -12.55
N LYS A 270 18.94 -11.84 -12.63
CA LYS A 270 19.16 -10.95 -11.50
C LYS A 270 18.24 -11.28 -10.31
N GLY A 271 16.97 -11.61 -10.59
CA GLY A 271 16.03 -12.06 -9.56
C GLY A 271 16.49 -13.32 -8.83
N SER A 272 17.13 -14.26 -9.54
CA SER A 272 17.68 -15.48 -8.92
C SER A 272 18.95 -15.20 -8.10
N GLU A 273 19.79 -14.22 -8.49
CA GLU A 273 20.92 -13.78 -7.68
C GLU A 273 20.46 -13.19 -6.35
N ILE A 274 19.45 -12.30 -6.40
CA ILE A 274 18.84 -11.69 -5.20
C ILE A 274 18.20 -12.78 -4.32
N HIS A 275 17.56 -13.81 -4.91
CA HIS A 275 17.01 -14.94 -4.16
C HIS A 275 18.08 -15.66 -3.34
N LEU A 276 19.24 -15.95 -3.94
CA LEU A 276 20.36 -16.58 -3.23
C LEU A 276 20.88 -15.73 -2.07
N GLU A 277 20.86 -14.40 -2.22
CA GLU A 277 21.23 -13.48 -1.14
C GLU A 277 20.21 -13.52 0.01
N ILE A 278 18.92 -13.57 -0.31
CA ILE A 278 17.81 -13.70 0.65
C ILE A 278 17.94 -14.99 1.46
N GLU A 279 18.23 -16.13 0.78
CA GLU A 279 18.44 -17.44 1.43
C GLU A 279 19.66 -17.42 2.37
N LYS A 280 20.79 -16.89 1.91
CA LYS A 280 22.02 -16.77 2.74
C LYS A 280 21.79 -15.96 4.03
N ASN A 281 20.94 -14.93 3.97
CA ASN A 281 20.65 -14.06 5.09
C ASN A 281 19.48 -14.57 5.96
N GLY A 282 18.81 -15.68 5.57
CA GLY A 282 17.66 -16.24 6.28
C GLY A 282 16.45 -15.29 6.34
N LEU A 283 16.31 -14.41 5.35
CA LEU A 283 15.25 -13.39 5.33
C LEU A 283 13.89 -13.97 4.93
N MET A 284 13.84 -15.09 4.20
CA MET A 284 12.59 -15.76 3.84
C MET A 284 11.73 -16.14 5.06
N GLU A 285 12.38 -16.56 6.15
CA GLU A 285 11.68 -16.99 7.37
C GLU A 285 11.29 -15.82 8.30
N ARG A 286 11.97 -14.68 8.14
CA ARG A 286 11.84 -13.53 9.05
C ARG A 286 10.97 -12.41 8.51
N ASP A 287 10.89 -12.28 7.18
CA ASP A 287 10.19 -11.16 6.55
C ASP A 287 9.24 -11.64 5.45
N ILE A 288 7.95 -11.55 5.75
CA ILE A 288 6.89 -11.97 4.83
C ILE A 288 6.82 -11.09 3.55
N VAL A 289 7.28 -9.84 3.63
CA VAL A 289 7.27 -8.91 2.49
C VAL A 289 8.27 -9.35 1.44
N VAL A 290 9.48 -9.75 1.88
CA VAL A 290 10.51 -10.29 0.99
C VAL A 290 10.05 -11.59 0.32
N GLY A 291 9.44 -12.50 1.10
CA GLY A 291 8.90 -13.75 0.56
C GLY A 291 7.81 -13.52 -0.49
N ASN A 292 6.89 -12.60 -0.24
CA ASN A 292 5.85 -12.24 -1.21
C ASN A 292 6.43 -11.54 -2.45
N ALA A 293 7.43 -10.67 -2.31
CA ALA A 293 8.10 -10.01 -3.43
C ALA A 293 8.84 -11.02 -4.32
N LEU A 294 9.47 -12.03 -3.71
CA LEU A 294 10.14 -13.09 -4.43
C LEU A 294 9.16 -13.96 -5.22
N LEU A 295 8.02 -14.30 -4.61
CA LEU A 295 6.93 -15.01 -5.27
C LEU A 295 6.39 -14.23 -6.47
N ASP A 296 6.12 -12.93 -6.30
CA ASP A 296 5.64 -12.03 -7.35
C ASP A 296 6.63 -11.89 -8.49
N MET A 297 7.93 -11.79 -8.18
CA MET A 297 9.00 -11.72 -9.17
C MET A 297 8.99 -12.97 -10.07
N TYR A 298 8.99 -14.19 -9.50
CA TYR A 298 8.95 -15.41 -10.29
C TYR A 298 7.65 -15.57 -11.07
N ALA A 299 6.53 -15.17 -10.48
CA ALA A 299 5.22 -15.17 -11.15
C ALA A 299 5.21 -14.24 -12.38
N LYS A 300 5.76 -13.03 -12.26
CA LYS A 300 5.86 -12.05 -13.36
C LYS A 300 6.84 -12.47 -14.45
N CYS A 301 7.97 -13.06 -14.06
CA CYS A 301 8.95 -13.64 -15.01
C CYS A 301 8.47 -14.96 -15.67
N GLY A 302 7.26 -15.44 -15.34
CA GLY A 302 6.67 -16.64 -15.96
C GLY A 302 7.22 -17.97 -15.45
N SER A 303 8.03 -17.98 -14.38
CA SER A 303 8.58 -19.21 -13.80
C SER A 303 7.64 -19.81 -12.76
N ILE A 304 6.56 -20.46 -13.23
CA ILE A 304 5.53 -21.06 -12.34
C ILE A 304 6.15 -22.07 -11.37
N ALA A 305 7.10 -22.90 -11.83
CA ALA A 305 7.72 -23.92 -10.99
C ALA A 305 8.44 -23.30 -9.78
N LYS A 306 9.25 -22.27 -10.00
CA LYS A 306 9.95 -21.55 -8.93
C LYS A 306 8.98 -20.76 -8.04
N ALA A 307 7.93 -20.17 -8.62
CA ALA A 307 6.88 -19.50 -7.84
C ALA A 307 6.20 -20.49 -6.88
N CYS A 308 5.85 -21.70 -7.34
CA CYS A 308 5.28 -22.75 -6.50
C CYS A 308 6.27 -23.23 -5.41
N GLU A 309 7.55 -23.32 -5.72
CA GLU A 309 8.58 -23.68 -4.75
C GLU A 309 8.69 -22.65 -3.63
N VAL A 310 8.83 -21.38 -3.98
CA VAL A 310 8.85 -20.25 -3.03
C VAL A 310 7.57 -20.24 -2.17
N PHE A 311 6.40 -20.40 -2.79
CA PHE A 311 5.13 -20.45 -2.07
C PHE A 311 5.08 -21.56 -1.02
N LYS A 312 5.64 -22.74 -1.33
CA LYS A 312 5.71 -23.87 -0.37
C LYS A 312 6.64 -23.59 0.80
N GLN A 313 7.70 -22.82 0.57
CA GLN A 313 8.71 -22.46 1.59
C GLN A 313 8.24 -21.31 2.50
N LEU A 314 7.20 -20.52 2.10
CA LEU A 314 6.71 -19.42 2.92
C LEU A 314 6.20 -19.92 4.28
N PRO A 315 6.67 -19.35 5.41
CA PRO A 315 6.26 -19.74 6.75
C PRO A 315 4.80 -19.39 7.03
N LEU A 316 4.33 -18.27 6.47
CA LEU A 316 2.94 -17.83 6.53
C LEU A 316 2.44 -17.47 5.12
N ARG A 317 1.40 -18.16 4.69
CA ARG A 317 0.74 -17.92 3.42
C ARG A 317 -0.44 -16.98 3.62
N ASN A 318 -0.18 -15.68 3.51
CA ASN A 318 -1.22 -14.64 3.63
C ASN A 318 -2.01 -14.48 2.32
N VAL A 319 -3.03 -13.62 2.33
CA VAL A 319 -3.88 -13.36 1.15
C VAL A 319 -3.05 -12.94 -0.07
N VAL A 320 -1.98 -12.15 0.13
CA VAL A 320 -1.10 -11.68 -0.97
C VAL A 320 -0.37 -12.86 -1.64
N ALA A 321 0.18 -13.79 -0.86
CA ALA A 321 0.85 -14.98 -1.42
C ALA A 321 -0.11 -15.85 -2.24
N TRP A 322 -1.32 -16.10 -1.70
CA TRP A 322 -2.34 -16.88 -2.40
C TRP A 322 -2.82 -16.19 -3.67
N SER A 323 -3.17 -14.89 -3.61
CA SER A 323 -3.64 -14.13 -4.78
C SER A 323 -2.58 -14.05 -5.88
N THR A 324 -1.29 -13.87 -5.50
CA THR A 324 -0.17 -13.87 -6.46
C THR A 324 -0.04 -15.22 -7.19
N LEU A 325 -0.14 -16.33 -6.46
CA LEU A 325 -0.03 -17.66 -7.09
C LEU A 325 -1.23 -17.97 -7.98
N ILE A 326 -2.45 -17.64 -7.54
CA ILE A 326 -3.69 -17.79 -8.32
C ILE A 326 -3.61 -16.93 -9.59
N ALA A 327 -3.17 -15.67 -9.48
CA ALA A 327 -2.98 -14.79 -10.63
C ALA A 327 -1.92 -15.33 -11.61
N CYS A 328 -0.83 -15.90 -11.08
CA CYS A 328 0.20 -16.55 -11.88
C CYS A 328 -0.38 -17.70 -12.70
N TYR A 329 -1.12 -18.62 -12.09
CA TYR A 329 -1.77 -19.72 -12.80
C TYR A 329 -2.79 -19.21 -13.84
N ALA A 330 -3.63 -18.24 -13.47
CA ALA A 330 -4.64 -17.66 -14.37
C ALA A 330 -4.02 -16.94 -15.59
N LYS A 331 -2.84 -16.32 -15.41
CA LYS A 331 -2.11 -15.65 -16.51
C LYS A 331 -1.50 -16.65 -17.49
N HIS A 332 -1.06 -17.82 -17.01
CA HIS A 332 -0.38 -18.83 -17.81
C HIS A 332 -1.28 -19.99 -18.25
N GLU A 333 -2.57 -19.72 -18.40
CA GLU A 333 -3.60 -20.67 -18.91
C GLU A 333 -3.72 -21.97 -18.10
N ARG A 334 -3.23 -21.98 -16.84
CA ARG A 334 -3.37 -23.10 -15.90
C ARG A 334 -4.60 -22.88 -15.00
N ALA A 335 -5.76 -22.76 -15.63
CA ALA A 335 -6.99 -22.35 -14.95
C ALA A 335 -7.48 -23.37 -13.91
N GLU A 336 -7.27 -24.68 -14.12
CA GLU A 336 -7.62 -25.73 -13.15
C GLU A 336 -6.76 -25.62 -11.88
N ASP A 337 -5.45 -25.36 -12.04
CA ASP A 337 -4.57 -25.15 -10.89
C ASP A 337 -4.92 -23.86 -10.13
N ALA A 338 -5.35 -22.81 -10.85
CA ALA A 338 -5.79 -21.56 -10.23
C ALA A 338 -7.03 -21.80 -9.34
N LEU A 339 -8.03 -22.56 -9.84
CA LEU A 339 -9.24 -22.87 -9.07
C LEU A 339 -8.95 -23.84 -7.90
N THR A 340 -8.06 -24.81 -8.08
CA THR A 340 -7.61 -25.69 -7.00
C THR A 340 -6.92 -24.87 -5.90
N CYS A 341 -6.02 -23.97 -6.29
CA CYS A 341 -5.33 -23.07 -5.37
C CYS A 341 -6.30 -22.13 -4.63
N PHE A 342 -7.37 -21.66 -5.29
CA PHE A 342 -8.45 -20.89 -4.67
C PHE A 342 -9.20 -21.69 -3.58
N GLU A 343 -9.52 -22.96 -3.83
CA GLU A 343 -10.14 -23.80 -2.80
C GLU A 343 -9.19 -24.11 -1.65
N ASP A 344 -7.91 -24.38 -1.95
CA ASP A 344 -6.89 -24.60 -0.93
C ASP A 344 -6.71 -23.38 -0.02
N MET A 345 -6.76 -22.15 -0.58
CA MET A 345 -6.74 -20.90 0.19
C MET A 345 -7.87 -20.87 1.22
N LYS A 346 -9.08 -21.21 0.81
CA LYS A 346 -10.27 -21.22 1.69
C LYS A 346 -10.16 -22.31 2.75
N LEU A 347 -9.69 -23.51 2.39
CA LEU A 347 -9.47 -24.62 3.32
C LEU A 347 -8.43 -24.27 4.39
N ASN A 348 -7.45 -23.42 4.06
CA ASN A 348 -6.46 -22.90 5.02
C ASN A 348 -6.99 -21.71 5.84
N GLY A 349 -8.28 -21.36 5.73
CA GLY A 349 -8.92 -20.31 6.51
C GLY A 349 -8.56 -18.90 6.08
N VAL A 350 -7.95 -18.72 4.89
CA VAL A 350 -7.61 -17.39 4.36
C VAL A 350 -8.77 -16.89 3.50
N SER A 351 -9.33 -15.74 3.87
CA SER A 351 -10.44 -15.12 3.14
C SER A 351 -9.96 -14.52 1.82
N PRO A 352 -10.61 -14.84 0.69
CA PRO A 352 -10.29 -14.24 -0.61
C PRO A 352 -10.56 -12.72 -0.62
N ASP A 353 -9.70 -11.98 -1.32
CA ASP A 353 -9.88 -10.57 -1.61
C ASP A 353 -10.44 -10.34 -3.04
N ALA A 354 -10.66 -9.08 -3.43
CA ALA A 354 -11.16 -8.73 -4.75
C ALA A 354 -10.25 -9.25 -5.88
N ILE A 355 -8.93 -9.21 -5.70
CA ILE A 355 -7.95 -9.70 -6.68
C ILE A 355 -8.08 -11.21 -6.85
N THR A 356 -8.18 -11.93 -5.74
CA THR A 356 -8.35 -13.39 -5.74
C THR A 356 -9.63 -13.80 -6.48
N PHE A 357 -10.75 -13.13 -6.20
CA PHE A 357 -12.01 -13.39 -6.89
C PHE A 357 -11.90 -13.10 -8.39
N ALA A 358 -11.35 -11.95 -8.79
CA ALA A 358 -11.19 -11.59 -10.20
C ALA A 358 -10.34 -12.61 -10.97
N CYS A 359 -9.20 -13.06 -10.39
CA CYS A 359 -8.34 -14.06 -11.01
C CYS A 359 -9.03 -15.43 -11.11
N SER A 360 -9.80 -15.83 -10.09
CA SER A 360 -10.56 -17.09 -10.09
C SER A 360 -11.71 -17.06 -11.10
N LEU A 361 -12.43 -15.93 -11.24
CA LEU A 361 -13.44 -15.75 -12.28
C LEU A 361 -12.81 -15.80 -13.67
N LYS A 362 -11.63 -15.18 -13.87
CA LYS A 362 -10.89 -15.29 -15.13
C LYS A 362 -10.50 -16.75 -15.43
N ALA A 363 -10.08 -17.53 -14.44
CA ALA A 363 -9.82 -18.96 -14.61
C ALA A 363 -11.11 -19.70 -15.04
N CYS A 364 -12.24 -19.41 -14.45
CA CYS A 364 -13.55 -19.98 -14.90
C CYS A 364 -13.85 -19.66 -16.35
N THR A 365 -13.53 -18.45 -16.83
CA THR A 365 -13.74 -18.08 -18.25
C THR A 365 -12.86 -18.89 -19.21
N CYS A 366 -11.63 -19.21 -18.80
CA CYS A 366 -10.68 -19.97 -19.63
C CYS A 366 -11.14 -21.40 -19.88
N ILE A 367 -11.66 -22.07 -18.84
CA ILE A 367 -12.14 -23.47 -18.94
C ILE A 367 -13.65 -23.58 -19.21
N GLY A 368 -14.36 -22.46 -19.21
CA GLY A 368 -15.80 -22.43 -19.47
C GLY A 368 -16.68 -23.03 -18.37
N THR A 369 -16.18 -23.14 -17.13
CA THR A 369 -16.92 -23.71 -15.98
C THR A 369 -17.84 -22.68 -15.34
N LEU A 370 -19.05 -22.60 -15.83
CA LEU A 370 -20.07 -21.70 -15.28
C LEU A 370 -20.47 -22.03 -13.85
N SER A 371 -20.60 -23.32 -13.50
CA SER A 371 -21.01 -23.75 -12.15
C SER A 371 -20.12 -23.17 -11.06
N LYS A 372 -18.80 -23.24 -11.28
CA LYS A 372 -17.82 -22.68 -10.36
C LYS A 372 -17.85 -21.15 -10.32
N GLY A 373 -18.05 -20.53 -11.48
CA GLY A 373 -18.22 -19.07 -11.56
C GLY A 373 -19.47 -18.59 -10.79
N VAL A 374 -20.56 -19.35 -10.79
CA VAL A 374 -21.77 -19.03 -10.00
C VAL A 374 -21.51 -19.19 -8.50
N GLU A 375 -20.78 -20.22 -8.07
CA GLU A 375 -20.39 -20.40 -6.66
C GLU A 375 -19.56 -19.20 -6.17
N ILE A 376 -18.54 -18.79 -6.95
CA ILE A 376 -17.72 -17.63 -6.65
C ILE A 376 -18.56 -16.35 -6.60
N HIS A 377 -19.50 -16.16 -7.53
CA HIS A 377 -20.42 -15.02 -7.52
C HIS A 377 -21.24 -14.96 -6.21
N CYS A 378 -21.82 -16.09 -5.77
CA CYS A 378 -22.55 -16.15 -4.50
C CYS A 378 -21.66 -15.84 -3.28
N GLU A 379 -20.37 -16.17 -3.33
CA GLU A 379 -19.42 -15.80 -2.27
C GLU A 379 -19.13 -14.29 -2.28
N ILE A 380 -18.93 -13.70 -3.46
CA ILE A 380 -18.77 -12.25 -3.63
C ILE A 380 -19.98 -11.50 -3.06
N GLU A 381 -21.21 -11.93 -3.37
CA GLU A 381 -22.44 -11.33 -2.81
C GLU A 381 -22.47 -11.35 -1.30
N LYS A 382 -22.03 -12.44 -0.67
CA LYS A 382 -21.98 -12.58 0.80
C LYS A 382 -20.93 -11.66 1.45
N THR A 383 -19.84 -11.40 0.76
CA THR A 383 -18.74 -10.56 1.28
C THR A 383 -18.98 -9.07 1.05
N GLY A 384 -19.99 -8.70 0.26
CA GLY A 384 -20.28 -7.31 -0.10
C GLY A 384 -19.23 -6.66 -1.03
N LEU A 385 -18.36 -7.46 -1.64
CA LEU A 385 -17.30 -6.99 -2.55
C LEU A 385 -17.80 -6.70 -3.98
N LEU A 386 -19.11 -6.62 -4.18
CA LEU A 386 -19.79 -6.52 -5.48
C LEU A 386 -19.64 -5.16 -6.18
N GLU A 387 -19.12 -4.13 -5.52
CA GLU A 387 -19.23 -2.75 -6.02
C GLU A 387 -18.42 -2.42 -7.29
N LYS A 388 -17.60 -3.34 -7.85
CA LYS A 388 -16.70 -3.00 -8.98
C LYS A 388 -16.42 -4.14 -9.98
N ASP A 389 -17.28 -5.15 -10.15
CA ASP A 389 -16.82 -6.37 -10.84
C ASP A 389 -17.23 -6.48 -12.32
N SER A 390 -16.45 -5.79 -13.18
CA SER A 390 -16.35 -6.12 -14.62
C SER A 390 -15.94 -7.59 -14.85
N ALA A 391 -15.25 -8.24 -13.89
CA ALA A 391 -14.87 -9.65 -13.95
C ALA A 391 -16.08 -10.60 -13.94
N LEU A 392 -17.16 -10.29 -13.23
CA LEU A 392 -18.41 -11.07 -13.27
C LEU A 392 -19.11 -10.92 -14.61
N VAL A 393 -19.15 -9.71 -15.18
CA VAL A 393 -19.68 -9.47 -16.53
C VAL A 393 -18.90 -10.31 -17.55
N ASP A 394 -17.56 -10.27 -17.49
CA ASP A 394 -16.66 -11.04 -18.37
C ASP A 394 -16.93 -12.56 -18.24
N MET A 395 -17.03 -13.05 -17.01
CA MET A 395 -17.27 -14.47 -16.74
C MET A 395 -18.62 -14.93 -17.35
N TYR A 396 -19.72 -14.25 -17.05
CA TYR A 396 -21.02 -14.64 -17.59
C TYR A 396 -21.10 -14.47 -19.11
N ALA A 397 -20.53 -13.38 -19.65
CA ALA A 397 -20.50 -13.12 -21.07
C ALA A 397 -19.73 -14.20 -21.83
N LYS A 398 -18.53 -14.56 -21.39
CA LYS A 398 -17.68 -15.59 -22.03
C LYS A 398 -18.16 -17.01 -21.79
N CYS A 399 -18.93 -17.27 -20.72
CA CYS A 399 -19.59 -18.55 -20.48
C CYS A 399 -20.95 -18.70 -21.19
N GLY A 400 -21.39 -17.74 -22.02
CA GLY A 400 -22.58 -17.82 -22.85
C GLY A 400 -23.87 -17.33 -22.19
N HIS A 401 -23.82 -16.80 -21.00
CA HIS A 401 -24.99 -16.29 -20.28
C HIS A 401 -25.10 -14.77 -20.45
N LEU A 402 -25.27 -14.37 -21.73
CA LEU A 402 -25.30 -12.96 -22.15
C LEU A 402 -26.34 -12.13 -21.42
N SER A 403 -27.58 -12.65 -21.25
CA SER A 403 -28.67 -11.91 -20.55
C SER A 403 -28.28 -11.63 -19.07
N LYS A 404 -27.57 -12.54 -18.40
CA LYS A 404 -27.13 -12.32 -17.04
C LYS A 404 -25.94 -11.33 -16.99
N ALA A 405 -25.05 -11.40 -17.96
CA ALA A 405 -23.97 -10.44 -18.14
C ALA A 405 -24.51 -9.02 -18.37
N GLU A 406 -25.51 -8.86 -19.24
CA GLU A 406 -26.23 -7.59 -19.48
C GLU A 406 -26.88 -7.04 -18.20
N GLY A 407 -27.57 -7.90 -17.44
CA GLY A 407 -28.19 -7.50 -16.18
C GLY A 407 -27.18 -6.99 -15.17
N LEU A 408 -26.06 -7.70 -14.98
CA LEU A 408 -24.96 -7.26 -14.11
C LEU A 408 -24.32 -5.98 -14.62
N PHE A 409 -24.03 -5.89 -15.92
CA PHE A 409 -23.47 -4.69 -16.53
C PHE A 409 -24.34 -3.44 -16.27
N HIS A 410 -25.68 -3.58 -16.39
CA HIS A 410 -26.59 -2.47 -16.11
C HIS A 410 -26.69 -2.11 -14.62
N SER A 411 -26.36 -3.03 -13.73
CA SER A 411 -26.34 -2.79 -12.27
C SER A 411 -25.01 -2.17 -11.77
N LEU A 412 -23.98 -2.11 -12.62
CA LEU A 412 -22.69 -1.49 -12.23
C LEU A 412 -22.89 0.01 -11.94
N PRO A 413 -22.38 0.51 -10.80
CA PRO A 413 -22.50 1.93 -10.43
C PRO A 413 -21.73 2.84 -11.38
N ASN A 414 -20.58 2.37 -11.86
CA ASN A 414 -19.74 3.06 -12.85
C ASN A 414 -19.38 2.09 -13.96
N ARG A 415 -19.68 2.45 -15.20
CA ARG A 415 -19.29 1.68 -16.38
C ARG A 415 -18.05 2.30 -16.99
N ASP A 416 -16.97 1.56 -16.99
CA ASP A 416 -15.68 1.94 -17.59
C ASP A 416 -15.43 1.17 -18.90
N VAL A 417 -14.33 1.48 -19.57
CA VAL A 417 -13.95 0.80 -20.82
C VAL A 417 -13.76 -0.72 -20.62
N VAL A 418 -13.33 -1.15 -19.42
CA VAL A 418 -13.09 -2.57 -19.12
C VAL A 418 -14.41 -3.34 -19.05
N SER A 419 -15.44 -2.79 -18.38
CA SER A 419 -16.76 -3.39 -18.29
C SER A 419 -17.47 -3.46 -19.65
N TRP A 420 -17.33 -2.43 -20.50
CA TRP A 420 -17.81 -2.47 -21.87
C TRP A 420 -17.08 -3.54 -22.68
N ASN A 421 -15.76 -3.62 -22.62
CA ASN A 421 -14.99 -4.63 -23.34
C ASN A 421 -15.34 -6.06 -22.91
N ALA A 422 -15.63 -6.28 -21.62
CA ALA A 422 -16.09 -7.57 -21.11
C ALA A 422 -17.40 -8.03 -21.80
N LEU A 423 -18.36 -7.12 -21.92
CA LEU A 423 -19.65 -7.42 -22.60
C LEU A 423 -19.44 -7.63 -24.10
N LEU A 424 -18.67 -6.77 -24.77
CA LEU A 424 -18.36 -6.87 -26.19
C LEU A 424 -17.64 -8.17 -26.53
N ALA A 425 -16.69 -8.62 -25.68
CA ALA A 425 -16.00 -9.90 -25.84
C ALA A 425 -16.96 -11.08 -25.83
N GLY A 426 -17.98 -11.04 -24.98
CA GLY A 426 -19.05 -12.04 -24.96
C GLY A 426 -19.87 -12.04 -26.25
N TYR A 427 -20.30 -10.88 -26.72
CA TYR A 427 -21.04 -10.78 -27.98
C TYR A 427 -20.24 -11.30 -29.17
N ILE A 428 -18.96 -10.94 -29.27
CA ILE A 428 -18.06 -11.44 -30.33
C ILE A 428 -17.90 -12.96 -30.28
N LYS A 429 -17.74 -13.52 -29.05
CA LYS A 429 -17.57 -14.98 -28.88
C LYS A 429 -18.79 -15.77 -29.34
N TYR A 430 -19.98 -15.20 -29.20
CA TYR A 430 -21.25 -15.85 -29.57
C TYR A 430 -21.89 -15.26 -30.83
N GLU A 431 -21.07 -14.62 -31.70
CA GLU A 431 -21.50 -14.13 -33.04
C GLU A 431 -22.68 -13.17 -32.99
N ARG A 432 -22.77 -12.34 -31.93
CA ARG A 432 -23.81 -11.32 -31.77
C ARG A 432 -23.30 -9.96 -32.27
N ASP A 433 -22.87 -9.91 -33.50
CA ASP A 433 -22.12 -8.77 -34.07
C ASP A 433 -22.98 -7.48 -34.12
N GLU A 434 -24.30 -7.57 -34.35
CA GLU A 434 -25.22 -6.41 -34.27
C GLU A 434 -25.27 -5.82 -32.84
N ALA A 435 -25.24 -6.67 -31.82
CA ALA A 435 -25.21 -6.23 -30.43
C ALA A 435 -23.88 -5.51 -30.09
N VAL A 436 -22.76 -5.92 -30.70
CA VAL A 436 -21.47 -5.23 -30.57
C VAL A 436 -21.58 -3.79 -31.07
N LEU A 437 -22.13 -3.60 -32.28
CA LEU A 437 -22.25 -2.26 -32.87
C LEU A 437 -23.19 -1.36 -32.08
N THR A 438 -24.33 -1.91 -31.63
CA THR A 438 -25.30 -1.18 -30.80
C THR A 438 -24.71 -0.79 -29.46
N SER A 439 -23.90 -1.68 -28.85
CA SER A 439 -23.23 -1.43 -27.57
C SER A 439 -22.12 -0.40 -27.72
N PHE A 440 -21.40 -0.43 -28.82
CA PHE A 440 -20.38 0.59 -29.12
C PHE A 440 -20.98 1.99 -29.26
N GLU A 441 -22.12 2.13 -29.97
CA GLU A 441 -22.84 3.40 -30.07
C GLU A 441 -23.28 3.91 -28.68
N LYS A 442 -23.80 3.02 -27.82
CA LYS A 442 -24.16 3.37 -26.44
C LYS A 442 -22.96 3.82 -25.61
N MET A 443 -21.84 3.12 -25.71
CA MET A 443 -20.59 3.48 -25.04
C MET A 443 -20.15 4.90 -25.41
N GLN A 444 -20.21 5.25 -26.69
CA GLN A 444 -19.90 6.60 -27.18
C GLN A 444 -20.89 7.66 -26.63
N VAL A 445 -22.20 7.35 -26.61
CA VAL A 445 -23.22 8.24 -26.04
C VAL A 445 -23.01 8.46 -24.54
N GLU A 446 -22.55 7.45 -23.79
CA GLU A 446 -22.17 7.57 -22.38
C GLU A 446 -20.84 8.34 -22.17
N GLY A 447 -20.17 8.75 -23.24
CA GLY A 447 -18.93 9.53 -23.18
C GLY A 447 -17.68 8.70 -22.81
N ILE A 448 -17.77 7.38 -22.90
CA ILE A 448 -16.64 6.48 -22.62
C ILE A 448 -15.78 6.36 -23.88
N THR A 449 -14.49 6.72 -23.77
CA THR A 449 -13.55 6.65 -24.88
C THR A 449 -13.15 5.19 -25.18
N PRO A 450 -13.37 4.72 -26.43
CA PRO A 450 -12.93 3.39 -26.84
C PRO A 450 -11.41 3.23 -26.80
N ASP A 451 -10.93 2.08 -26.36
CA ASP A 451 -9.53 1.69 -26.44
C ASP A 451 -9.25 0.80 -27.66
N SER A 452 -7.99 0.35 -27.81
CA SER A 452 -7.59 -0.53 -28.91
C SER A 452 -8.33 -1.86 -28.93
N VAL A 453 -8.72 -2.40 -27.75
CA VAL A 453 -9.46 -3.65 -27.61
C VAL A 453 -10.90 -3.47 -28.07
N THR A 454 -11.56 -2.37 -27.64
CA THR A 454 -12.91 -1.99 -28.09
C THR A 454 -12.96 -1.91 -29.62
N LEU A 455 -12.01 -1.16 -30.21
CA LEU A 455 -11.95 -0.94 -31.66
C LEU A 455 -11.71 -2.25 -32.42
N ALA A 456 -10.86 -3.15 -31.90
CA ALA A 456 -10.63 -4.47 -32.49
C ALA A 456 -11.93 -5.33 -32.51
N TYR A 457 -12.72 -5.32 -31.43
CA TYR A 457 -13.99 -6.03 -31.40
C TYR A 457 -15.00 -5.44 -32.39
N VAL A 458 -15.09 -4.12 -32.47
CA VAL A 458 -16.04 -3.44 -33.38
C VAL A 458 -15.64 -3.68 -34.85
N LEU A 459 -14.35 -3.57 -35.20
CA LEU A 459 -13.87 -3.89 -36.56
C LEU A 459 -14.14 -5.34 -36.93
N LYS A 460 -13.95 -6.29 -36.00
CA LYS A 460 -14.27 -7.70 -36.22
C LYS A 460 -15.76 -7.88 -36.51
N ALA A 461 -16.64 -7.24 -35.73
CA ALA A 461 -18.09 -7.28 -35.94
C ALA A 461 -18.48 -6.67 -37.30
N CYS A 462 -17.90 -5.52 -37.67
CA CYS A 462 -18.13 -4.89 -38.99
C CYS A 462 -17.76 -5.85 -40.15
N GLY A 463 -16.61 -6.54 -40.00
CA GLY A 463 -16.18 -7.52 -40.99
C GLY A 463 -17.15 -8.70 -41.15
N SER A 464 -17.64 -9.24 -40.02
CA SER A 464 -18.56 -10.38 -40.00
C SER A 464 -19.93 -10.07 -40.67
N ILE A 465 -20.47 -8.87 -40.43
CA ILE A 465 -21.80 -8.49 -40.98
C ILE A 465 -21.72 -7.71 -42.30
N GLY A 466 -20.50 -7.48 -42.84
CA GLY A 466 -20.32 -6.75 -44.09
C GLY A 466 -20.57 -5.25 -44.01
N ALA A 467 -20.52 -4.63 -42.81
CA ALA A 467 -20.76 -3.21 -42.58
C ALA A 467 -19.52 -2.35 -42.94
N SER A 468 -19.16 -2.35 -44.23
CA SER A 468 -17.92 -1.70 -44.74
C SER A 468 -17.88 -0.20 -44.44
N GLU A 469 -18.97 0.53 -44.56
CA GLU A 469 -19.02 1.98 -44.30
C GLU A 469 -18.68 2.33 -42.82
N LYS A 470 -19.21 1.54 -41.86
CA LYS A 470 -18.90 1.73 -40.45
C LYS A 470 -17.46 1.36 -40.15
N GLY A 471 -16.97 0.26 -40.74
CA GLY A 471 -15.57 -0.17 -40.61
C GLY A 471 -14.58 0.89 -41.11
N THR A 472 -14.87 1.52 -42.27
CA THR A 472 -14.03 2.58 -42.84
C THR A 472 -13.99 3.82 -41.93
N LYS A 473 -15.15 4.26 -41.39
CA LYS A 473 -15.18 5.40 -40.45
C LYS A 473 -14.33 5.16 -39.20
N ILE A 474 -14.40 3.96 -38.64
CA ILE A 474 -13.60 3.60 -37.44
C ILE A 474 -12.12 3.55 -37.79
N HIS A 475 -11.76 3.05 -38.97
CA HIS A 475 -10.38 3.06 -39.45
C HIS A 475 -9.85 4.49 -39.59
N ASP A 476 -10.62 5.41 -40.17
CA ASP A 476 -10.26 6.82 -40.31
C ASP A 476 -10.08 7.54 -38.96
N GLU A 477 -10.91 7.16 -37.94
CA GLU A 477 -10.74 7.65 -36.55
C GLU A 477 -9.46 7.15 -35.89
N ILE A 478 -9.06 5.91 -36.16
CA ILE A 478 -7.80 5.34 -35.67
C ILE A 478 -6.62 6.05 -36.28
N ASP A 479 -6.62 6.21 -37.61
CA ASP A 479 -5.54 6.91 -38.34
C ASP A 479 -5.42 8.38 -37.88
N GLY A 480 -6.56 9.06 -37.68
CA GLY A 480 -6.55 10.43 -37.14
C GLY A 480 -5.95 10.53 -35.75
N LYS A 481 -6.20 9.57 -34.85
CA LYS A 481 -5.60 9.53 -33.51
C LYS A 481 -4.11 9.22 -33.54
N ILE A 482 -3.66 8.32 -34.42
CA ILE A 482 -2.24 7.99 -34.60
C ILE A 482 -1.48 9.21 -35.11
N LEU A 483 -2.02 9.95 -36.09
CA LEU A 483 -1.43 11.17 -36.62
C LEU A 483 -1.31 12.29 -35.59
N LEU A 484 -2.32 12.43 -34.69
CA LEU A 484 -2.28 13.38 -33.57
C LEU A 484 -1.23 13.03 -32.53
N GLN A 485 -1.03 11.72 -32.24
CA GLN A 485 0.01 11.27 -31.30
C GLN A 485 1.43 11.42 -31.87
N GLN A 486 1.59 11.38 -33.19
CA GLN A 486 2.88 11.55 -33.86
C GLN A 486 3.25 13.02 -34.14
N GLY A 487 2.39 13.97 -33.78
CA GLY A 487 2.65 15.41 -33.98
C GLY A 487 2.72 15.84 -35.44
N LEU A 488 2.10 15.11 -36.36
CA LEU A 488 2.07 15.34 -37.80
C LEU A 488 0.71 15.97 -38.21
N THR A 489 0.38 17.15 -37.64
CA THR A 489 -0.65 18.05 -38.15
C THR A 489 -0.10 19.47 -38.23
#